data_aab9147f4d46ca139081bd32cfb97dfb
#
_entry.id   aab9147f4d46ca139081bd32cfb97dfb
#
_cell.length_a   1.000
_cell.length_b   1.000
_cell.length_c   1.000
_cell.angle_alpha   90.00
_cell.angle_beta   90.00
_cell.angle_gamma   90.00
#
_symmetry.space_group_name_H-M   'P 1'
#
loop_
_entity.id
_entity.type
_entity.pdbx_description
1 polymer ?
#
loop_
_entity_poly.entity_id
_entity_poly.type
_entity_poly.pdbx_seq_one_letter_code
_entity_poly.pdbx_strand_id
1 'polypeptide(L)'
;MGMSIGAVVLAAGEGKRLKLDAPKPLASCLDKKLIDFPLNELKNFFSRNNLDGKITVVIGHQRELIKNHVAKTHHEIMFAVQEKQQGTADALRAYFNSNKATHNYEYTLVICADTPVVSESELTAMFTSLQSEKLDALAASFIEKNPTGYGRIIRASTGFHIVEEKDADINEKKITEVNSGLYIMKTSYVLKHLQEINSNNKSGEFYLTDVFKNGLNVGAQIFSDPSIFLGVNTLLQLEQAEEALRKRKVINLRENGVRFIDGRHTYINSDVEIGAGTIVYPQVFISGKTRIGKNVIIEMGAVIRDSVIDDGARVLAYSVLEEAHLQSKAQAGPYARLRPGADIGAEAKIGNFVEIKKSVIGANAKVSHLSYIGDAFIGEETNIGCGFITCNYDGEKKHITKIGKNCFIGSDSQAVAPVEIGDNCFVASGSTINKDMPSDSFAISRGQQITKEGMAKKFIKNKE
;
A
#
# COMPACT_ATOMS: atom_id res chain seq x y z
N MET A 1 14.69 8.40 -32.83
CA MET A 1 13.55 7.64 -32.30
C MET A 1 14.02 7.01 -31.01
N GLY A 2 13.22 7.08 -29.93
CA GLY A 2 13.55 6.39 -28.69
C GLY A 2 13.53 4.87 -28.87
N MET A 3 14.29 4.14 -28.06
CA MET A 3 14.27 2.67 -28.05
C MET A 3 12.88 2.17 -27.67
N SER A 4 12.39 1.15 -28.38
CA SER A 4 11.03 0.63 -28.20
C SER A 4 11.04 -0.75 -27.54
N ILE A 5 10.18 -0.94 -26.52
CA ILE A 5 10.09 -2.19 -25.74
C ILE A 5 8.66 -2.70 -25.67
N GLY A 6 8.45 -3.97 -26.04
CA GLY A 6 7.24 -4.70 -25.71
C GLY A 6 7.42 -5.47 -24.40
N ALA A 7 6.73 -5.07 -23.33
CA ALA A 7 6.74 -5.81 -22.07
C ALA A 7 5.59 -6.80 -21.98
N VAL A 8 5.91 -8.04 -21.60
CA VAL A 8 4.96 -9.15 -21.52
C VAL A 8 4.87 -9.63 -20.08
N VAL A 9 3.69 -9.50 -19.48
CA VAL A 9 3.41 -10.02 -18.14
C VAL A 9 2.67 -11.35 -18.26
N LEU A 10 3.31 -12.44 -17.84
CA LEU A 10 2.74 -13.79 -17.90
C LEU A 10 1.78 -14.02 -16.74
N ALA A 11 0.48 -14.10 -17.01
CA ALA A 11 -0.59 -14.23 -16.04
C ALA A 11 -1.58 -15.37 -16.34
N ALA A 12 -1.25 -16.31 -17.24
CA ALA A 12 -2.15 -17.35 -17.73
C ALA A 12 -2.25 -18.61 -16.85
N GLY A 13 -1.40 -18.77 -15.84
CA GLY A 13 -1.31 -19.96 -15.00
C GLY A 13 -2.49 -20.14 -14.03
N GLU A 14 -2.88 -21.39 -13.76
CA GLU A 14 -4.02 -21.74 -12.89
C GLU A 14 -3.79 -21.43 -11.39
N GLY A 15 -2.56 -21.46 -10.89
CA GLY A 15 -2.23 -21.10 -9.50
C GLY A 15 -2.79 -21.98 -8.39
N LYS A 16 -3.10 -23.25 -8.66
CA LYS A 16 -3.79 -24.21 -7.74
C LYS A 16 -3.18 -24.32 -6.34
N ARG A 17 -1.86 -24.13 -6.20
CA ARG A 17 -1.14 -24.29 -4.94
C ARG A 17 -1.44 -23.20 -3.90
N LEU A 18 -1.94 -22.04 -4.32
CA LEU A 18 -2.25 -20.91 -3.42
C LEU A 18 -3.56 -21.12 -2.65
N LYS A 19 -4.42 -22.06 -3.12
CA LYS A 19 -5.71 -22.42 -2.49
C LYS A 19 -6.62 -21.23 -2.20
N LEU A 20 -6.66 -20.26 -3.11
CA LEU A 20 -7.56 -19.11 -3.08
C LEU A 20 -8.65 -19.27 -4.13
N ASP A 21 -9.84 -18.72 -3.89
CA ASP A 21 -10.94 -18.73 -4.85
C ASP A 21 -10.69 -17.81 -6.06
N ALA A 22 -9.81 -16.81 -5.90
CA ALA A 22 -9.41 -15.90 -6.98
C ALA A 22 -8.21 -16.45 -7.77
N PRO A 23 -8.08 -16.09 -9.07
CA PRO A 23 -6.89 -16.44 -9.85
C PRO A 23 -5.63 -15.86 -9.20
N LYS A 24 -4.53 -16.62 -9.24
CA LYS A 24 -3.26 -16.26 -8.59
C LYS A 24 -2.82 -14.81 -8.80
N PRO A 25 -2.86 -14.23 -10.03
CA PRO A 25 -2.49 -12.83 -10.25
C PRO A 25 -3.32 -11.82 -9.46
N LEU A 26 -4.53 -12.21 -9.04
CA LEU A 26 -5.44 -11.38 -8.25
C LEU A 26 -5.40 -11.69 -6.74
N ALA A 27 -4.47 -12.51 -6.28
CA ALA A 27 -4.24 -12.68 -4.84
C ALA A 27 -3.84 -11.32 -4.22
N SER A 28 -4.43 -11.01 -3.07
CA SER A 28 -4.07 -9.79 -2.33
C SER A 28 -2.67 -9.94 -1.75
N CYS A 29 -1.85 -8.93 -1.94
CA CYS A 29 -0.50 -8.79 -1.41
C CYS A 29 -0.39 -7.37 -0.84
N LEU A 30 -0.32 -7.23 0.48
CA LEU A 30 -0.46 -5.94 1.16
C LEU A 30 -1.75 -5.21 0.73
N ASP A 31 -1.62 -4.08 0.06
CA ASP A 31 -2.70 -3.20 -0.38
C ASP A 31 -3.10 -3.36 -1.85
N LYS A 32 -2.42 -4.24 -2.61
CA LYS A 32 -2.61 -4.40 -4.05
C LYS A 32 -2.85 -5.88 -4.41
N LYS A 33 -3.12 -6.14 -5.68
CA LYS A 33 -3.07 -7.50 -6.24
C LYS A 33 -1.66 -7.82 -6.72
N LEU A 34 -1.28 -9.10 -6.72
CA LEU A 34 0.07 -9.52 -7.16
C LEU A 34 0.46 -8.92 -8.51
N ILE A 35 -0.46 -8.92 -9.47
CA ILE A 35 -0.22 -8.40 -10.82
C ILE A 35 0.03 -6.89 -10.86
N ASP A 36 -0.51 -6.12 -9.90
CA ASP A 36 -0.36 -4.67 -9.88
C ASP A 36 1.09 -4.23 -9.67
N PHE A 37 1.89 -5.03 -8.95
CA PHE A 37 3.30 -4.73 -8.69
C PHE A 37 4.12 -4.70 -9.98
N PRO A 38 4.25 -5.80 -10.75
CA PRO A 38 5.04 -5.75 -11.99
C PRO A 38 4.48 -4.77 -13.01
N LEU A 39 3.16 -4.54 -13.07
CA LEU A 39 2.58 -3.53 -13.96
C LEU A 39 3.02 -2.10 -13.60
N ASN A 40 3.06 -1.76 -12.32
CA ASN A 40 3.53 -0.46 -11.86
C ASN A 40 5.03 -0.29 -12.11
N GLU A 41 5.83 -1.32 -11.81
CA GLU A 41 7.27 -1.25 -11.99
C GLU A 41 7.69 -1.16 -13.47
N LEU A 42 6.96 -1.80 -14.37
CA LEU A 42 7.15 -1.63 -15.80
C LEU A 42 6.84 -0.21 -16.28
N LYS A 43 5.79 0.43 -15.78
CA LYS A 43 5.48 1.84 -16.07
C LYS A 43 6.58 2.77 -15.57
N ASN A 44 7.06 2.54 -14.35
CA ASN A 44 8.17 3.30 -13.76
C ASN A 44 9.43 3.14 -14.60
N PHE A 45 9.76 1.92 -15.03
CA PHE A 45 10.90 1.59 -15.87
C PHE A 45 10.84 2.34 -17.22
N PHE A 46 9.69 2.35 -17.89
CA PHE A 46 9.53 3.09 -19.15
C PHE A 46 9.69 4.59 -18.96
N SER A 47 9.06 5.14 -17.94
CA SER A 47 9.13 6.58 -17.64
C SER A 47 10.55 7.04 -17.31
N ARG A 48 11.25 6.33 -16.41
CA ARG A 48 12.59 6.69 -15.97
C ARG A 48 13.65 6.59 -17.07
N ASN A 49 13.52 5.60 -17.95
CA ASN A 49 14.49 5.37 -19.02
C ASN A 49 14.09 6.04 -20.34
N ASN A 50 13.00 6.83 -20.34
CA ASN A 50 12.46 7.51 -21.53
C ASN A 50 12.27 6.56 -22.72
N LEU A 51 11.62 5.41 -22.46
CA LEU A 51 11.39 4.33 -23.42
C LEU A 51 9.97 4.42 -23.99
N ASP A 52 9.85 4.16 -25.31
CA ASP A 52 8.53 3.90 -25.93
C ASP A 52 8.14 2.45 -25.62
N GLY A 53 7.42 2.26 -24.52
CA GLY A 53 7.04 0.95 -24.00
C GLY A 53 5.55 0.69 -24.00
N LYS A 54 5.14 -0.52 -24.38
CA LYS A 54 3.78 -1.02 -24.24
C LYS A 54 3.77 -2.31 -23.43
N ILE A 55 2.78 -2.43 -22.54
CA ILE A 55 2.61 -3.60 -21.69
C ILE A 55 1.47 -4.45 -22.22
N THR A 56 1.70 -5.76 -22.35
CA THR A 56 0.68 -6.74 -22.67
C THR A 56 0.64 -7.81 -21.58
N VAL A 57 -0.55 -8.07 -21.04
CA VAL A 57 -0.78 -9.15 -20.09
C VAL A 57 -1.28 -10.38 -20.86
N VAL A 58 -0.54 -11.49 -20.74
CA VAL A 58 -0.96 -12.78 -21.29
C VAL A 58 -1.86 -13.47 -20.29
N ILE A 59 -3.13 -13.61 -20.61
CA ILE A 59 -4.19 -14.17 -19.77
C ILE A 59 -4.66 -15.54 -20.28
N GLY A 60 -5.15 -16.39 -19.38
CA GLY A 60 -5.63 -17.74 -19.72
C GLY A 60 -6.76 -18.17 -18.79
N HIS A 61 -6.42 -18.90 -17.73
CA HIS A 61 -7.42 -19.33 -16.74
C HIS A 61 -8.09 -18.14 -16.03
N GLN A 62 -9.44 -18.18 -15.93
CA GLN A 62 -10.24 -17.10 -15.34
C GLN A 62 -9.93 -15.69 -15.91
N ARG A 63 -9.65 -15.63 -17.20
CA ARG A 63 -9.16 -14.43 -17.93
C ARG A 63 -10.01 -13.18 -17.73
N GLU A 64 -11.34 -13.32 -17.64
CA GLU A 64 -12.23 -12.16 -17.50
C GLU A 64 -12.05 -11.45 -16.15
N LEU A 65 -11.78 -12.18 -15.06
CA LEU A 65 -11.52 -11.57 -13.76
C LEU A 65 -10.23 -10.72 -13.79
N ILE A 66 -9.16 -11.27 -14.38
CA ILE A 66 -7.87 -10.57 -14.51
C ILE A 66 -8.05 -9.34 -15.41
N LYS A 67 -8.70 -9.50 -16.57
CA LYS A 67 -8.96 -8.42 -17.52
C LYS A 67 -9.75 -7.28 -16.89
N ASN A 68 -10.83 -7.61 -16.17
CA ASN A 68 -11.68 -6.61 -15.52
C ASN A 68 -10.91 -5.83 -14.43
N HIS A 69 -10.09 -6.51 -13.62
CA HIS A 69 -9.26 -5.84 -12.62
C HIS A 69 -8.25 -4.90 -13.28
N VAL A 70 -7.45 -5.42 -14.21
CA VAL A 70 -6.38 -4.66 -14.87
C VAL A 70 -6.95 -3.47 -15.67
N ALA A 71 -8.05 -3.65 -16.40
CA ALA A 71 -8.68 -2.56 -17.15
C ALA A 71 -9.22 -1.44 -16.25
N LYS A 72 -9.63 -1.78 -15.02
CA LYS A 72 -10.12 -0.82 -14.04
C LYS A 72 -8.98 -0.05 -13.34
N THR A 73 -7.84 -0.72 -13.07
CA THR A 73 -6.74 -0.17 -12.26
C THR A 73 -5.58 0.36 -13.09
N HIS A 74 -5.41 -0.17 -14.31
CA HIS A 74 -4.30 0.15 -15.22
C HIS A 74 -4.82 0.45 -16.62
N HIS A 75 -4.93 1.72 -16.96
CA HIS A 75 -5.28 2.14 -18.33
C HIS A 75 -4.14 1.82 -19.31
N GLU A 76 -4.46 1.62 -20.59
CA GLU A 76 -3.53 1.37 -21.71
C GLU A 76 -2.78 0.01 -21.69
N ILE A 77 -3.22 -0.94 -20.89
CA ILE A 77 -2.69 -2.31 -20.93
C ILE A 77 -3.39 -3.12 -22.01
N MET A 78 -2.60 -3.81 -22.84
CA MET A 78 -3.08 -4.74 -23.84
C MET A 78 -3.21 -6.15 -23.26
N PHE A 79 -4.03 -6.98 -23.92
CA PHE A 79 -4.23 -8.37 -23.52
C PHE A 79 -3.97 -9.31 -24.68
N ALA A 80 -3.28 -10.42 -24.39
CA ALA A 80 -3.16 -11.57 -25.28
C ALA A 80 -3.74 -12.79 -24.58
N VAL A 81 -4.41 -13.67 -25.33
CA VAL A 81 -5.07 -14.85 -24.76
C VAL A 81 -4.28 -16.11 -25.10
N GLN A 82 -3.85 -16.80 -24.07
CA GLN A 82 -3.32 -18.17 -24.18
C GLN A 82 -4.49 -19.14 -24.01
N GLU A 83 -4.99 -19.71 -25.10
CA GLU A 83 -6.16 -20.59 -25.09
C GLU A 83 -5.91 -21.92 -24.38
N LYS A 84 -4.71 -22.46 -24.49
CA LYS A 84 -4.27 -23.68 -23.82
C LYS A 84 -2.97 -23.41 -23.09
N GLN A 85 -2.89 -23.76 -21.80
CA GLN A 85 -1.69 -23.54 -20.98
C GLN A 85 -0.62 -24.60 -21.31
N GLN A 86 0.05 -24.47 -22.45
CA GLN A 86 1.06 -25.41 -22.93
C GLN A 86 2.51 -25.01 -22.59
N GLY A 87 2.69 -24.06 -21.66
CA GLY A 87 4.01 -23.61 -21.19
C GLY A 87 4.26 -22.13 -21.45
N THR A 88 5.40 -21.63 -20.97
CA THR A 88 5.76 -20.21 -21.00
C THR A 88 6.14 -19.71 -22.39
N ALA A 89 6.71 -20.56 -23.26
CA ALA A 89 6.95 -20.18 -24.66
C ALA A 89 5.66 -20.06 -25.43
N ASP A 90 4.66 -20.92 -25.16
CA ASP A 90 3.33 -20.83 -25.77
C ASP A 90 2.61 -19.53 -25.36
N ALA A 91 2.75 -19.10 -24.11
CA ALA A 91 2.25 -17.80 -23.68
C ALA A 91 2.90 -16.63 -24.45
N LEU A 92 4.22 -16.70 -24.70
CA LEU A 92 4.90 -15.68 -25.51
C LEU A 92 4.51 -15.76 -26.99
N ARG A 93 4.23 -16.93 -27.55
CA ARG A 93 3.63 -17.07 -28.88
C ARG A 93 2.25 -16.40 -28.96
N ALA A 94 1.42 -16.56 -27.93
CA ALA A 94 0.12 -15.88 -27.86
C ALA A 94 0.27 -14.34 -27.87
N TYR A 95 1.29 -13.79 -27.21
CA TYR A 95 1.62 -12.37 -27.28
C TYR A 95 1.94 -11.91 -28.70
N PHE A 96 2.86 -12.56 -29.40
CA PHE A 96 3.26 -12.20 -30.76
C PHE A 96 2.12 -12.39 -31.76
N ASN A 97 1.26 -13.37 -31.56
CA ASN A 97 0.11 -13.63 -32.44
C ASN A 97 -1.05 -12.67 -32.20
N SER A 98 -1.15 -12.04 -31.04
CA SER A 98 -2.26 -11.14 -30.68
C SER A 98 -2.25 -9.84 -31.48
N ASN A 99 -1.08 -9.34 -31.83
CA ASN A 99 -0.93 -8.10 -32.60
C ASN A 99 0.41 -8.10 -33.34
N LYS A 100 0.39 -8.01 -34.65
CA LYS A 100 1.60 -7.96 -35.49
C LYS A 100 2.52 -6.76 -35.16
N ALA A 101 1.98 -5.68 -34.61
CA ALA A 101 2.78 -4.54 -34.15
C ALA A 101 3.78 -4.90 -33.05
N THR A 102 3.57 -6.00 -32.32
CA THR A 102 4.49 -6.48 -31.29
C THR A 102 5.84 -6.92 -31.85
N HIS A 103 5.90 -7.30 -33.14
CA HIS A 103 7.12 -7.66 -33.84
C HIS A 103 8.03 -6.47 -34.14
N ASN A 104 7.51 -5.25 -34.05
CA ASN A 104 8.27 -4.01 -34.39
C ASN A 104 9.00 -3.40 -33.21
N TYR A 105 8.80 -3.91 -31.98
CA TYR A 105 9.59 -3.46 -30.84
C TYR A 105 11.05 -3.92 -31.00
N GLU A 106 11.98 -3.07 -30.60
CA GLU A 106 13.40 -3.41 -30.63
C GLU A 106 13.72 -4.52 -29.59
N TYR A 107 13.10 -4.41 -28.42
CA TYR A 107 13.27 -5.37 -27.33
C TYR A 107 11.94 -5.95 -26.85
N THR A 108 12.00 -7.16 -26.34
CA THR A 108 10.91 -7.86 -25.64
C THR A 108 11.37 -8.16 -24.21
N LEU A 109 10.64 -7.63 -23.22
CA LEU A 109 10.83 -7.91 -21.80
C LEU A 109 9.74 -8.85 -21.33
N VAL A 110 10.11 -9.92 -20.62
CA VAL A 110 9.17 -10.92 -20.10
C VAL A 110 9.31 -11.00 -18.59
N ILE A 111 8.19 -10.87 -17.88
CA ILE A 111 8.11 -10.96 -16.41
C ILE A 111 6.86 -11.77 -16.02
N CYS A 112 6.92 -12.49 -14.89
CA CYS A 112 5.77 -13.20 -14.35
C CYS A 112 4.91 -12.28 -13.47
N ALA A 113 3.58 -12.46 -13.52
CA ALA A 113 2.62 -11.70 -12.72
C ALA A 113 2.72 -11.99 -11.20
N ASP A 114 3.43 -13.02 -10.82
CA ASP A 114 3.57 -13.51 -9.44
C ASP A 114 4.92 -13.18 -8.79
N THR A 115 5.70 -12.28 -9.39
CA THR A 115 6.98 -11.78 -8.86
C THR A 115 6.84 -10.32 -8.41
N PRO A 116 6.14 -10.05 -7.29
CA PRO A 116 5.77 -8.69 -6.90
C PRO A 116 6.95 -7.85 -6.39
N VAL A 117 8.07 -8.48 -6.08
CA VAL A 117 9.22 -7.80 -5.47
C VAL A 117 10.20 -7.24 -6.52
N VAL A 118 10.14 -7.66 -7.77
CA VAL A 118 10.94 -7.07 -8.85
C VAL A 118 10.59 -5.59 -9.01
N SER A 119 11.57 -4.71 -9.04
CA SER A 119 11.37 -3.26 -9.18
C SER A 119 11.98 -2.70 -10.46
N GLU A 120 11.68 -1.46 -10.71
CA GLU A 120 12.23 -0.68 -11.82
C GLU A 120 13.77 -0.68 -11.84
N SER A 121 14.43 -0.71 -10.67
CA SER A 121 15.90 -0.73 -10.60
C SER A 121 16.52 -1.99 -11.19
N GLU A 122 15.93 -3.17 -10.93
CA GLU A 122 16.40 -4.43 -11.53
C GLU A 122 16.16 -4.46 -13.05
N LEU A 123 15.00 -3.94 -13.49
CA LEU A 123 14.69 -3.83 -14.92
C LEU A 123 15.68 -2.91 -15.64
N THR A 124 16.00 -1.76 -15.04
CA THR A 124 16.99 -0.82 -15.57
C THR A 124 18.40 -1.42 -15.59
N ALA A 125 18.80 -2.12 -14.53
CA ALA A 125 20.09 -2.79 -14.46
C ALA A 125 20.24 -3.83 -15.58
N MET A 126 19.22 -4.67 -15.79
CA MET A 126 19.22 -5.65 -16.88
C MET A 126 19.28 -5.00 -18.26
N PHE A 127 18.48 -3.95 -18.48
CA PHE A 127 18.47 -3.26 -19.76
C PHE A 127 19.83 -2.61 -20.05
N THR A 128 20.45 -1.99 -19.06
CA THR A 128 21.78 -1.39 -19.17
C THR A 128 22.85 -2.46 -19.47
N SER A 129 22.82 -3.60 -18.79
CA SER A 129 23.77 -4.71 -19.05
C SER A 129 23.58 -5.28 -20.45
N LEU A 130 22.34 -5.53 -20.88
CA LEU A 130 22.07 -6.04 -22.23
C LEU A 130 22.65 -5.12 -23.32
N GLN A 131 22.53 -3.78 -23.13
CA GLN A 131 23.05 -2.80 -24.09
C GLN A 131 24.56 -2.67 -24.04
N SER A 132 25.15 -2.55 -22.84
CA SER A 132 26.61 -2.34 -22.68
C SER A 132 27.42 -3.54 -23.16
N GLU A 133 26.91 -4.76 -22.90
CA GLU A 133 27.53 -6.01 -23.33
C GLU A 133 27.10 -6.42 -24.75
N LYS A 134 26.20 -5.64 -25.38
CA LYS A 134 25.65 -5.88 -26.74
C LYS A 134 25.02 -7.27 -26.92
N LEU A 135 24.39 -7.80 -25.87
CA LEU A 135 23.78 -9.10 -25.88
C LEU A 135 22.51 -9.15 -26.75
N ASP A 136 22.16 -10.34 -27.21
CA ASP A 136 20.89 -10.58 -27.91
C ASP A 136 19.79 -10.98 -26.94
N ALA A 137 20.16 -11.61 -25.80
CA ALA A 137 19.24 -11.96 -24.74
C ALA A 137 19.95 -11.99 -23.38
N LEU A 138 19.25 -11.59 -22.34
CA LEU A 138 19.71 -11.58 -20.96
C LEU A 138 18.64 -12.16 -20.04
N ALA A 139 19.03 -13.13 -19.22
CA ALA A 139 18.22 -13.68 -18.14
C ALA A 139 18.67 -13.12 -16.79
N ALA A 140 17.74 -12.84 -15.87
CA ALA A 140 18.08 -12.61 -14.49
C ALA A 140 18.24 -13.95 -13.74
N SER A 141 19.25 -14.05 -12.91
CA SER A 141 19.52 -15.20 -12.05
C SER A 141 19.88 -14.76 -10.64
N PHE A 142 19.82 -15.69 -9.71
CA PHE A 142 20.21 -15.47 -8.31
C PHE A 142 20.71 -16.78 -7.70
N ILE A 143 21.38 -16.68 -6.55
CA ILE A 143 21.86 -17.84 -5.82
C ILE A 143 20.84 -18.25 -4.78
N GLU A 144 20.29 -19.47 -4.89
CA GLU A 144 19.32 -20.03 -3.97
C GLU A 144 19.91 -21.24 -3.24
N LYS A 145 19.88 -21.22 -1.90
CA LYS A 145 20.42 -22.31 -1.06
C LYS A 145 19.63 -23.61 -1.22
N ASN A 146 18.31 -23.49 -1.38
CA ASN A 146 17.43 -24.62 -1.69
C ASN A 146 16.81 -24.43 -3.07
N PRO A 147 17.52 -24.80 -4.14
CA PRO A 147 17.12 -24.50 -5.51
C PRO A 147 15.95 -25.34 -6.02
N THR A 148 15.33 -26.18 -5.18
CA THR A 148 14.22 -27.06 -5.56
C THR A 148 13.06 -26.28 -6.17
N GLY A 149 12.64 -26.70 -7.36
CA GLY A 149 11.53 -26.08 -8.09
C GLY A 149 11.91 -24.95 -9.05
N TYR A 150 13.18 -24.54 -9.09
CA TYR A 150 13.69 -23.57 -10.05
C TYR A 150 14.43 -24.23 -11.21
N GLY A 151 14.45 -23.58 -12.39
CA GLY A 151 15.39 -23.92 -13.46
C GLY A 151 16.83 -23.58 -13.05
N ARG A 152 17.78 -24.40 -13.47
CA ARG A 152 19.22 -24.21 -13.16
C ARG A 152 19.91 -23.46 -14.29
N ILE A 153 20.75 -22.50 -13.94
CA ILE A 153 21.64 -21.84 -14.88
C ILE A 153 22.91 -22.65 -15.04
N ILE A 154 23.09 -23.26 -16.21
CA ILE A 154 24.29 -24.04 -16.54
C ILE A 154 25.20 -23.15 -17.37
N ARG A 155 26.29 -22.68 -16.77
CA ARG A 155 27.27 -21.81 -17.46
C ARG A 155 28.22 -22.68 -18.29
N ALA A 156 28.46 -22.24 -19.51
CA ALA A 156 29.42 -22.88 -20.44
C ALA A 156 30.54 -21.87 -20.77
N SER A 157 31.56 -22.30 -21.51
CA SER A 157 32.66 -21.44 -21.97
C SER A 157 32.14 -20.29 -22.89
N THR A 158 31.07 -20.55 -23.61
CA THR A 158 30.41 -19.56 -24.49
C THR A 158 28.92 -19.54 -24.17
N GLY A 159 28.51 -18.61 -23.28
CA GLY A 159 27.10 -18.43 -22.92
C GLY A 159 26.63 -19.34 -21.77
N PHE A 160 25.35 -19.63 -21.74
CA PHE A 160 24.71 -20.49 -20.74
C PHE A 160 23.44 -21.13 -21.34
N HIS A 161 22.91 -22.12 -20.65
CA HIS A 161 21.56 -22.65 -20.89
C HIS A 161 20.83 -22.88 -19.58
N ILE A 162 19.52 -23.04 -19.65
CA ILE A 162 18.67 -23.26 -18.49
C ILE A 162 18.08 -24.67 -18.56
N VAL A 163 18.21 -25.43 -17.48
CA VAL A 163 17.59 -26.75 -17.35
C VAL A 163 16.52 -26.69 -16.29
N GLU A 164 15.28 -27.00 -16.67
CA GLU A 164 14.15 -26.99 -15.74
C GLU A 164 14.28 -28.11 -14.69
N GLU A 165 13.76 -27.88 -13.47
CA GLU A 165 13.87 -28.81 -12.32
C GLU A 165 13.53 -30.26 -12.67
N LYS A 166 12.48 -30.51 -13.45
CA LYS A 166 12.01 -31.85 -13.80
C LYS A 166 12.95 -32.56 -14.77
N ASP A 167 13.65 -31.81 -15.61
CA ASP A 167 14.55 -32.35 -16.65
C ASP A 167 15.98 -32.47 -16.15
N ALA A 168 16.34 -31.71 -15.09
CA ALA A 168 17.68 -31.69 -14.50
C ALA A 168 18.11 -33.07 -13.98
N ASP A 169 19.38 -33.41 -14.23
CA ASP A 169 20.05 -34.61 -13.67
C ASP A 169 20.47 -34.37 -12.21
N ILE A 170 21.11 -35.38 -11.59
CA ILE A 170 21.54 -35.35 -10.18
C ILE A 170 22.62 -34.27 -9.94
N ASN A 171 23.50 -34.01 -10.90
CA ASN A 171 24.55 -32.99 -10.76
C ASN A 171 24.03 -31.61 -11.03
N GLU A 172 23.19 -31.43 -12.05
CA GLU A 172 22.54 -30.19 -12.38
C GLU A 172 21.66 -29.71 -11.23
N LYS A 173 20.93 -30.58 -10.52
CA LYS A 173 20.15 -30.27 -9.33
C LYS A 173 20.94 -29.68 -8.16
N LYS A 174 22.26 -29.90 -8.10
CA LYS A 174 23.14 -29.34 -7.07
C LYS A 174 23.53 -27.87 -7.35
N ILE A 175 23.32 -27.41 -8.57
CA ILE A 175 23.62 -26.03 -8.96
C ILE A 175 22.68 -25.08 -8.21
N THR A 176 23.27 -24.11 -7.56
CA THR A 176 22.57 -23.12 -6.74
C THR A 176 22.22 -21.84 -7.48
N GLU A 177 22.80 -21.59 -8.67
CA GLU A 177 22.39 -20.50 -9.54
C GLU A 177 21.10 -20.89 -10.28
N VAL A 178 20.04 -20.10 -10.05
CA VAL A 178 18.71 -20.43 -10.55
C VAL A 178 18.14 -19.33 -11.41
N ASN A 179 17.25 -19.72 -12.31
CA ASN A 179 16.51 -18.85 -13.20
C ASN A 179 15.39 -18.10 -12.44
N SER A 180 15.30 -16.80 -12.66
CA SER A 180 14.27 -15.97 -12.02
C SER A 180 12.95 -15.89 -12.80
N GLY A 181 12.97 -16.21 -14.11
CA GLY A 181 11.83 -16.00 -15.00
C GLY A 181 11.68 -14.57 -15.53
N LEU A 182 12.67 -13.70 -15.27
CA LEU A 182 12.74 -12.35 -15.84
C LEU A 182 13.75 -12.32 -16.98
N TYR A 183 13.32 -11.89 -18.15
CA TYR A 183 14.14 -11.86 -19.36
C TYR A 183 13.99 -10.56 -20.11
N ILE A 184 15.09 -10.09 -20.73
CA ILE A 184 15.07 -9.03 -21.73
C ILE A 184 15.85 -9.49 -22.96
N MET A 185 15.25 -9.34 -24.14
CA MET A 185 15.78 -9.94 -25.37
C MET A 185 15.53 -8.98 -26.54
N LYS A 186 16.40 -8.99 -27.54
CA LYS A 186 16.07 -8.39 -28.85
C LYS A 186 14.87 -9.13 -29.43
N THR A 187 13.88 -8.42 -29.92
CA THR A 187 12.66 -9.04 -30.46
C THR A 187 12.96 -9.97 -31.64
N SER A 188 13.90 -9.59 -32.51
CA SER A 188 14.36 -10.43 -33.62
C SER A 188 14.96 -11.74 -33.17
N TYR A 189 15.71 -11.73 -32.06
CA TYR A 189 16.30 -12.93 -31.45
C TYR A 189 15.22 -13.88 -30.94
N VAL A 190 14.29 -13.36 -30.12
CA VAL A 190 13.27 -14.22 -29.54
C VAL A 190 12.31 -14.78 -30.60
N LEU A 191 11.93 -14.00 -31.60
CA LEU A 191 11.07 -14.47 -32.71
C LEU A 191 11.70 -15.62 -33.47
N LYS A 192 13.02 -15.58 -33.71
CA LYS A 192 13.76 -16.65 -34.38
C LYS A 192 13.74 -17.93 -33.51
N HIS A 193 14.21 -17.85 -32.27
CA HIS A 193 14.39 -19.03 -31.42
C HIS A 193 13.07 -19.60 -30.89
N LEU A 194 12.01 -18.78 -30.77
CA LEU A 194 10.68 -19.24 -30.34
C LEU A 194 10.08 -20.27 -31.31
N GLN A 195 10.45 -20.24 -32.60
CA GLN A 195 9.99 -21.20 -33.60
C GLN A 195 10.66 -22.58 -33.44
N GLU A 196 11.85 -22.63 -32.85
CA GLU A 196 12.64 -23.84 -32.64
C GLU A 196 12.23 -24.63 -31.39
N ILE A 197 11.47 -24.00 -30.47
CA ILE A 197 11.04 -24.62 -29.22
C ILE A 197 10.01 -25.72 -29.48
N ASN A 198 10.26 -26.87 -28.91
CA ASN A 198 9.38 -28.04 -28.92
C ASN A 198 8.99 -28.47 -27.49
N SER A 199 8.11 -29.44 -27.35
CA SER A 199 7.63 -29.96 -26.06
C SER A 199 8.26 -31.35 -25.72
N ASN A 200 9.41 -31.68 -26.30
CA ASN A 200 10.12 -32.93 -26.06
C ASN A 200 10.90 -32.87 -24.72
N ASN A 201 10.17 -32.77 -23.61
CA ASN A 201 10.71 -32.74 -22.25
C ASN A 201 9.78 -33.51 -21.31
N LYS A 202 10.19 -33.71 -20.05
CA LYS A 202 9.42 -34.53 -19.08
C LYS A 202 8.04 -33.92 -18.71
N SER A 203 7.84 -32.62 -18.92
CA SER A 203 6.56 -31.97 -18.67
C SER A 203 5.63 -31.94 -19.88
N GLY A 204 6.12 -32.15 -21.11
CA GLY A 204 5.37 -31.96 -22.35
C GLY A 204 5.01 -30.52 -22.62
N GLU A 205 5.74 -29.55 -22.05
CA GLU A 205 5.45 -28.12 -22.14
C GLU A 205 6.46 -27.39 -23.04
N PHE A 206 6.05 -26.28 -23.65
CA PHE A 206 6.97 -25.42 -24.38
C PHE A 206 7.66 -24.45 -23.40
N TYR A 207 8.92 -24.72 -23.05
CA TYR A 207 9.68 -23.92 -22.12
C TYR A 207 10.29 -22.68 -22.78
N LEU A 208 10.02 -21.49 -22.27
CA LEU A 208 10.65 -20.26 -22.75
C LEU A 208 12.17 -20.27 -22.51
N THR A 209 12.63 -20.96 -21.48
CA THR A 209 14.03 -21.14 -21.15
C THR A 209 14.85 -21.77 -22.27
N ASP A 210 14.21 -22.49 -23.18
CA ASP A 210 14.87 -23.11 -24.34
C ASP A 210 15.39 -22.07 -25.37
N VAL A 211 14.95 -20.80 -25.33
CA VAL A 211 15.53 -19.74 -26.17
C VAL A 211 17.04 -19.52 -25.91
N PHE A 212 17.54 -19.92 -24.73
CA PHE A 212 18.94 -19.78 -24.34
C PHE A 212 19.82 -20.98 -24.72
N LYS A 213 19.23 -22.10 -25.17
CA LYS A 213 19.99 -23.36 -25.46
C LYS A 213 21.04 -23.20 -26.58
N ASN A 214 20.71 -22.45 -27.62
CA ASN A 214 21.52 -22.34 -28.84
C ASN A 214 22.06 -20.92 -29.06
N GLY A 215 21.92 -20.03 -28.06
CA GLY A 215 22.32 -18.64 -28.18
C GLY A 215 23.83 -18.43 -27.96
N LEU A 216 24.51 -17.87 -28.96
CA LEU A 216 25.95 -17.56 -28.85
C LEU A 216 26.24 -16.23 -28.14
N ASN A 217 25.29 -15.29 -28.13
CA ASN A 217 25.46 -13.95 -27.56
C ASN A 217 24.39 -13.68 -26.49
N VAL A 218 24.35 -14.57 -25.48
CA VAL A 218 23.38 -14.51 -24.39
C VAL A 218 24.08 -14.45 -23.04
N GLY A 219 23.50 -13.71 -22.09
CA GLY A 219 24.02 -13.52 -20.75
C GLY A 219 23.03 -13.91 -19.65
N ALA A 220 23.58 -14.25 -18.48
CA ALA A 220 22.82 -14.41 -17.25
C ALA A 220 23.41 -13.49 -16.18
N GLN A 221 22.61 -12.51 -15.71
CA GLN A 221 22.99 -11.54 -14.69
C GLN A 221 22.58 -12.03 -13.31
N ILE A 222 23.57 -12.18 -12.42
CA ILE A 222 23.34 -12.61 -11.04
C ILE A 222 22.97 -11.38 -10.19
N PHE A 223 21.85 -11.48 -9.48
CA PHE A 223 21.45 -10.51 -8.45
C PHE A 223 21.76 -11.08 -7.06
N SER A 224 22.29 -10.23 -6.19
CA SER A 224 22.77 -10.64 -4.86
C SER A 224 21.66 -10.91 -3.85
N ASP A 225 20.50 -10.27 -3.99
CA ASP A 225 19.34 -10.47 -3.11
C ASP A 225 18.32 -11.41 -3.77
N PRO A 226 18.23 -12.67 -3.33
CA PRO A 226 17.28 -13.63 -3.89
C PRO A 226 15.81 -13.26 -3.62
N SER A 227 15.54 -12.45 -2.60
CA SER A 227 14.18 -12.07 -2.26
C SER A 227 13.47 -11.23 -3.34
N ILE A 228 14.24 -10.63 -4.25
CA ILE A 228 13.73 -9.86 -5.40
C ILE A 228 12.89 -10.74 -6.33
N PHE A 229 13.28 -12.00 -6.52
CA PHE A 229 12.67 -12.90 -7.49
C PHE A 229 11.76 -13.95 -6.86
N LEU A 230 11.28 -13.69 -5.64
CA LEU A 230 10.30 -14.57 -4.98
C LEU A 230 9.01 -14.66 -5.80
N GLY A 231 8.83 -15.83 -6.43
CA GLY A 231 7.57 -16.19 -7.10
C GLY A 231 6.55 -16.70 -6.08
N VAL A 232 5.41 -16.05 -6.01
CA VAL A 232 4.34 -16.40 -5.05
C VAL A 232 3.53 -17.59 -5.57
N ASN A 233 3.73 -18.78 -5.01
CA ASN A 233 2.99 -20.01 -5.35
C ASN A 233 2.22 -20.59 -4.15
N THR A 234 2.59 -20.21 -2.93
CA THR A 234 1.99 -20.67 -1.68
C THR A 234 1.74 -19.48 -0.76
N LEU A 235 0.91 -19.64 0.28
CA LEU A 235 0.68 -18.59 1.29
C LEU A 235 1.97 -18.22 2.04
N LEU A 236 2.87 -19.18 2.29
CA LEU A 236 4.17 -18.89 2.89
C LEU A 236 5.02 -17.98 1.98
N GLN A 237 5.05 -18.26 0.67
CA GLN A 237 5.75 -17.39 -0.28
C GLN A 237 5.11 -16.02 -0.43
N LEU A 238 3.78 -15.93 -0.28
CA LEU A 238 3.07 -14.65 -0.23
C LEU A 238 3.53 -13.81 0.98
N GLU A 239 3.56 -14.41 2.17
CA GLU A 239 4.05 -13.76 3.39
C GLU A 239 5.50 -13.27 3.24
N GLN A 240 6.38 -14.10 2.66
CA GLN A 240 7.78 -13.72 2.38
C GLN A 240 7.89 -12.56 1.40
N ALA A 241 7.07 -12.53 0.35
CA ALA A 241 7.03 -11.43 -0.61
C ALA A 241 6.53 -10.13 0.05
N GLU A 242 5.50 -10.21 0.88
CA GLU A 242 4.99 -9.07 1.65
C GLU A 242 6.03 -8.52 2.62
N GLU A 243 6.80 -9.39 3.28
CA GLU A 243 7.91 -8.98 4.16
C GLU A 243 9.01 -8.26 3.36
N ALA A 244 9.39 -8.80 2.20
CA ALA A 244 10.39 -8.17 1.33
C ALA A 244 9.93 -6.79 0.84
N LEU A 245 8.67 -6.64 0.41
CA LEU A 245 8.09 -5.38 -0.01
C LEU A 245 8.07 -4.35 1.14
N ARG A 246 7.63 -4.75 2.33
CA ARG A 246 7.63 -3.88 3.53
C ARG A 246 9.05 -3.43 3.88
N LYS A 247 10.02 -4.36 3.88
CA LYS A 247 11.43 -4.04 4.14
C LYS A 247 11.97 -3.01 3.15
N ARG A 248 11.70 -3.19 1.85
CA ARG A 248 12.07 -2.24 0.80
C ARG A 248 11.45 -0.86 1.01
N LYS A 249 10.14 -0.78 1.32
CA LYS A 249 9.46 0.48 1.62
C LYS A 249 10.12 1.22 2.78
N VAL A 250 10.42 0.51 3.89
CA VAL A 250 11.09 1.09 5.06
C VAL A 250 12.50 1.56 4.75
N ILE A 251 13.28 0.81 3.95
CA ILE A 251 14.62 1.22 3.52
C ILE A 251 14.54 2.51 2.69
N ASN A 252 13.67 2.55 1.69
CA ASN A 252 13.46 3.73 0.84
C ASN A 252 13.08 4.98 1.67
N LEU A 253 12.15 4.83 2.60
CA LEU A 253 11.76 5.94 3.49
C LEU A 253 12.91 6.41 4.39
N ARG A 254 13.77 5.49 4.89
CA ARG A 254 14.97 5.84 5.66
C ARG A 254 15.97 6.64 4.83
N GLU A 255 16.22 6.25 3.60
CA GLU A 255 17.09 6.97 2.66
C GLU A 255 16.56 8.38 2.36
N ASN A 256 15.23 8.56 2.42
CA ASN A 256 14.56 9.85 2.30
C ASN A 256 14.40 10.60 3.64
N GLY A 257 15.12 10.20 4.69
CA GLY A 257 15.20 10.93 5.95
C GLY A 257 14.12 10.62 6.99
N VAL A 258 13.35 9.54 6.83
CA VAL A 258 12.37 9.08 7.84
C VAL A 258 13.04 8.17 8.87
N ARG A 259 12.86 8.45 10.14
CA ARG A 259 13.41 7.66 11.25
C ARG A 259 12.40 6.62 11.73
N PHE A 260 12.76 5.35 11.68
CA PHE A 260 12.00 4.25 12.30
C PHE A 260 12.67 3.79 13.57
N ILE A 261 11.92 3.71 14.68
CA ILE A 261 12.41 3.13 15.94
C ILE A 261 12.52 1.60 15.80
N ASP A 262 11.49 0.97 15.22
CA ASP A 262 11.54 -0.41 14.76
C ASP A 262 10.74 -0.59 13.45
N GLY A 263 11.45 -0.57 12.32
CA GLY A 263 10.83 -0.71 11.00
C GLY A 263 10.33 -2.13 10.69
N ARG A 264 10.72 -3.15 11.47
CA ARG A 264 10.25 -4.53 11.26
C ARG A 264 8.79 -4.69 11.69
N HIS A 265 8.39 -3.98 12.73
CA HIS A 265 7.04 -4.00 13.28
C HIS A 265 6.24 -2.76 12.87
N THR A 266 6.47 -2.27 11.66
CA THR A 266 5.74 -1.14 11.09
C THR A 266 5.16 -1.56 9.74
N TYR A 267 3.88 -1.26 9.51
CA TYR A 267 3.16 -1.65 8.29
C TYR A 267 2.78 -0.39 7.52
N ILE A 268 3.41 -0.21 6.36
CA ILE A 268 3.21 0.97 5.51
C ILE A 268 2.93 0.50 4.10
N ASN A 269 1.79 0.89 3.56
CA ASN A 269 1.37 0.57 2.21
C ASN A 269 2.21 1.30 1.16
N SER A 270 2.19 0.77 -0.06
CA SER A 270 3.05 1.23 -1.15
C SER A 270 2.85 2.71 -1.51
N ASP A 271 1.60 3.18 -1.51
CA ASP A 271 1.22 4.53 -1.96
C ASP A 271 1.35 5.61 -0.86
N VAL A 272 1.73 5.22 0.36
CA VAL A 272 1.93 6.16 1.48
C VAL A 272 3.19 7.01 1.26
N GLU A 273 3.06 8.32 1.47
CA GLU A 273 4.16 9.28 1.42
C GLU A 273 4.48 9.79 2.82
N ILE A 274 5.77 9.88 3.17
CA ILE A 274 6.22 10.39 4.48
C ILE A 274 7.40 11.34 4.28
N GLY A 275 7.28 12.55 4.81
CA GLY A 275 8.31 13.59 4.72
C GLY A 275 9.50 13.36 5.67
N ALA A 276 10.63 13.94 5.29
CA ALA A 276 11.88 13.86 6.05
C ALA A 276 11.76 14.40 7.49
N GLY A 277 12.57 13.86 8.40
CA GLY A 277 12.56 14.22 9.83
C GLY A 277 11.41 13.58 10.61
N THR A 278 10.47 12.90 9.96
CA THR A 278 9.37 12.19 10.63
C THR A 278 9.89 10.97 11.39
N ILE A 279 9.35 10.75 12.58
CA ILE A 279 9.70 9.61 13.45
C ILE A 279 8.51 8.68 13.56
N VAL A 280 8.71 7.41 13.20
CA VAL A 280 7.69 6.37 13.24
C VAL A 280 8.07 5.32 14.29
N TYR A 281 7.20 5.11 15.26
CA TYR A 281 7.34 4.13 16.34
C TYR A 281 6.83 2.75 15.90
N PRO A 282 7.12 1.68 16.65
CA PRO A 282 6.68 0.33 16.30
C PRO A 282 5.17 0.16 16.36
N GLN A 283 4.66 -0.90 15.69
CA GLN A 283 3.25 -1.27 15.63
C GLN A 283 2.33 -0.21 14.98
N VAL A 284 2.91 0.70 14.20
CA VAL A 284 2.15 1.67 13.41
C VAL A 284 1.65 1.01 12.13
N PHE A 285 0.40 1.30 11.76
CA PHE A 285 -0.22 0.89 10.52
C PHE A 285 -0.66 2.10 9.69
N ILE A 286 -0.06 2.30 8.52
CA ILE A 286 -0.36 3.43 7.63
C ILE A 286 -0.76 2.89 6.25
N SER A 287 -1.95 3.27 5.78
CA SER A 287 -2.51 2.71 4.55
C SER A 287 -3.27 3.73 3.70
N GLY A 288 -3.68 3.27 2.53
CA GLY A 288 -4.44 4.06 1.55
C GLY A 288 -3.60 5.20 0.96
N LYS A 289 -4.26 6.28 0.56
CA LYS A 289 -3.62 7.47 -0.01
C LYS A 289 -3.15 8.46 1.07
N THR A 290 -2.55 7.93 2.15
CA THR A 290 -2.09 8.74 3.28
C THR A 290 -0.83 9.52 2.92
N ARG A 291 -0.84 10.82 3.25
CA ARG A 291 0.32 11.72 3.13
C ARG A 291 0.70 12.27 4.48
N ILE A 292 1.97 12.16 4.82
CA ILE A 292 2.53 12.63 6.08
C ILE A 292 3.65 13.62 5.77
N GLY A 293 3.56 14.80 6.35
CA GLY A 293 4.51 15.88 6.18
C GLY A 293 5.85 15.62 6.87
N LYS A 294 6.62 16.69 7.02
CA LYS A 294 7.96 16.67 7.63
C LYS A 294 7.88 16.82 9.15
N ASN A 295 8.87 16.24 9.85
CA ASN A 295 9.03 16.39 11.30
C ASN A 295 7.79 15.96 12.12
N VAL A 296 7.00 15.04 11.60
CA VAL A 296 5.84 14.47 12.28
C VAL A 296 6.29 13.39 13.26
N ILE A 297 5.57 13.24 14.36
CA ILE A 297 5.78 12.14 15.32
C ILE A 297 4.57 11.21 15.28
N ILE A 298 4.80 9.95 14.97
CA ILE A 298 3.75 8.91 14.94
C ILE A 298 4.10 7.87 15.98
N GLU A 299 3.40 7.89 17.11
CA GLU A 299 3.66 7.01 18.23
C GLU A 299 3.08 5.60 18.02
N MET A 300 3.49 4.68 18.91
CA MET A 300 3.19 3.27 18.80
C MET A 300 1.69 2.97 18.69
N GLY A 301 1.35 1.96 17.89
CA GLY A 301 -0.02 1.48 17.75
C GLY A 301 -0.96 2.44 17.01
N ALA A 302 -0.47 3.55 16.47
CA ALA A 302 -1.29 4.45 15.67
C ALA A 302 -1.74 3.78 14.37
N VAL A 303 -3.00 3.99 13.99
CA VAL A 303 -3.60 3.50 12.73
C VAL A 303 -4.04 4.70 11.91
N ILE A 304 -3.49 4.86 10.70
CA ILE A 304 -3.75 6.01 9.84
C ILE A 304 -4.16 5.51 8.46
N ARG A 305 -5.35 5.91 7.99
CA ARG A 305 -5.89 5.51 6.69
C ARG A 305 -6.40 6.70 5.91
N ASP A 306 -6.03 6.79 4.63
CA ASP A 306 -6.54 7.81 3.69
C ASP A 306 -6.55 9.23 4.26
N SER A 307 -5.53 9.59 5.03
CA SER A 307 -5.47 10.82 5.83
C SER A 307 -4.31 11.72 5.41
N VAL A 308 -4.46 13.00 5.71
CA VAL A 308 -3.40 14.01 5.52
C VAL A 308 -2.92 14.48 6.88
N ILE A 309 -1.60 14.40 7.11
CA ILE A 309 -0.94 14.84 8.34
C ILE A 309 0.10 15.87 7.95
N ASP A 310 -0.10 17.11 8.34
CA ASP A 310 0.80 18.21 7.98
C ASP A 310 2.06 18.27 8.85
N ASP A 311 2.99 19.14 8.46
CA ASP A 311 4.31 19.26 9.07
C ASP A 311 4.25 19.53 10.59
N GLY A 312 5.11 18.83 11.32
CA GLY A 312 5.26 18.99 12.76
C GLY A 312 4.09 18.48 13.62
N ALA A 313 3.06 17.90 13.00
CA ALA A 313 1.92 17.32 13.73
C ALA A 313 2.32 16.09 14.54
N ARG A 314 1.48 15.70 15.50
CA ARG A 314 1.75 14.56 16.38
C ARG A 314 0.53 13.63 16.44
N VAL A 315 0.73 12.38 16.08
CA VAL A 315 -0.25 11.30 16.28
C VAL A 315 0.24 10.45 17.44
N LEU A 316 -0.39 10.59 18.59
CA LEU A 316 0.02 9.91 19.82
C LEU A 316 -0.51 8.48 19.85
N ALA A 317 0.03 7.71 20.81
CA ALA A 317 -0.16 6.27 20.89
C ALA A 317 -1.63 5.81 20.78
N TYR A 318 -1.83 4.73 20.02
CA TYR A 318 -3.12 4.05 19.83
C TYR A 318 -4.25 4.93 19.29
N SER A 319 -3.93 6.02 18.63
CA SER A 319 -4.92 6.85 17.95
C SER A 319 -5.28 6.29 16.57
N VAL A 320 -6.54 6.46 16.16
CA VAL A 320 -7.06 5.98 14.87
C VAL A 320 -7.56 7.18 14.05
N LEU A 321 -6.96 7.37 12.88
CA LEU A 321 -7.29 8.43 11.93
C LEU A 321 -7.76 7.80 10.61
N GLU A 322 -8.95 8.16 10.15
CA GLU A 322 -9.54 7.67 8.90
C GLU A 322 -10.12 8.84 8.11
N GLU A 323 -9.68 9.04 6.87
CA GLU A 323 -10.12 10.14 5.99
C GLU A 323 -10.15 11.47 6.74
N ALA A 324 -9.10 11.74 7.52
CA ALA A 324 -8.97 12.89 8.40
C ALA A 324 -7.81 13.79 7.98
N HIS A 325 -7.92 15.07 8.29
CA HIS A 325 -6.84 16.03 8.13
C HIS A 325 -6.36 16.53 9.51
N LEU A 326 -5.09 16.36 9.78
CA LEU A 326 -4.42 16.88 10.97
C LEU A 326 -3.43 17.95 10.53
N GLN A 327 -3.79 19.23 10.71
CA GLN A 327 -3.01 20.36 10.23
C GLN A 327 -1.71 20.58 11.02
N SER A 328 -0.90 21.51 10.55
CA SER A 328 0.47 21.74 11.05
C SER A 328 0.53 21.87 12.57
N LYS A 329 1.45 21.12 13.18
CA LYS A 329 1.70 21.08 14.64
C LYS A 329 0.50 20.67 15.49
N ALA A 330 -0.63 20.28 14.90
CA ALA A 330 -1.77 19.78 15.66
C ALA A 330 -1.45 18.42 16.28
N GLN A 331 -2.17 18.06 17.33
CA GLN A 331 -1.98 16.83 18.06
C GLN A 331 -3.27 16.02 18.15
N ALA A 332 -3.19 14.71 17.88
CA ALA A 332 -4.27 13.75 18.09
C ALA A 332 -3.83 12.62 19.03
N GLY A 333 -4.57 12.43 20.12
CA GLY A 333 -4.35 11.33 21.05
C GLY A 333 -3.72 11.73 22.41
N PRO A 334 -3.30 10.70 23.20
CA PRO A 334 -3.43 9.25 22.88
C PRO A 334 -4.88 8.76 22.84
N TYR A 335 -5.12 7.60 22.19
CA TYR A 335 -6.45 6.99 22.08
C TYR A 335 -7.53 7.93 21.48
N ALA A 336 -7.15 8.85 20.60
CA ALA A 336 -8.11 9.68 19.86
C ALA A 336 -8.64 8.91 18.63
N ARG A 337 -9.89 9.19 18.27
CA ARG A 337 -10.50 8.67 17.05
C ARG A 337 -10.94 9.81 16.14
N LEU A 338 -10.22 10.01 15.05
CA LEU A 338 -10.64 10.93 13.98
C LEU A 338 -11.28 10.12 12.86
N ARG A 339 -12.55 10.39 12.61
CA ARG A 339 -13.36 9.70 11.61
C ARG A 339 -13.47 10.52 10.33
N PRO A 340 -14.01 9.93 9.23
CA PRO A 340 -14.16 10.62 7.95
C PRO A 340 -14.73 12.03 8.08
N GLY A 341 -14.01 12.99 7.46
CA GLY A 341 -14.37 14.40 7.46
C GLY A 341 -13.99 15.15 8.74
N ALA A 342 -13.13 14.62 9.59
CA ALA A 342 -12.51 15.35 10.69
C ALA A 342 -11.37 16.24 10.14
N ASP A 343 -11.45 17.55 10.35
CA ASP A 343 -10.40 18.52 10.01
C ASP A 343 -9.96 19.26 11.28
N ILE A 344 -8.71 19.04 11.66
CA ILE A 344 -8.13 19.52 12.92
C ILE A 344 -7.16 20.65 12.62
N GLY A 345 -7.51 21.87 12.97
CA GLY A 345 -6.77 23.09 12.71
C GLY A 345 -5.37 23.12 13.31
N ALA A 346 -4.55 24.02 12.79
CA ALA A 346 -3.15 24.15 13.20
C ALA A 346 -3.01 24.36 14.73
N GLU A 347 -2.06 23.65 15.32
CA GLU A 347 -1.74 23.71 16.76
C GLU A 347 -2.91 23.28 17.70
N ALA A 348 -4.03 22.82 17.15
CA ALA A 348 -5.14 22.31 17.96
C ALA A 348 -4.78 20.99 18.64
N LYS A 349 -5.42 20.72 19.80
CA LYS A 349 -5.16 19.53 20.61
C LYS A 349 -6.42 18.70 20.79
N ILE A 350 -6.40 17.50 20.23
CA ILE A 350 -7.39 16.46 20.46
C ILE A 350 -6.77 15.44 21.41
N GLY A 351 -7.35 15.28 22.59
CA GLY A 351 -6.78 14.42 23.63
C GLY A 351 -7.37 13.02 23.68
N ASN A 352 -7.22 12.38 24.85
CA ASN A 352 -7.56 10.98 25.02
C ASN A 352 -9.06 10.72 25.07
N PHE A 353 -9.45 9.61 24.37
CA PHE A 353 -10.85 9.16 24.26
C PHE A 353 -11.79 10.23 23.68
N VAL A 354 -11.25 11.05 22.77
CA VAL A 354 -12.04 12.01 22.01
C VAL A 354 -12.34 11.45 20.64
N GLU A 355 -13.60 11.49 20.24
CA GLU A 355 -14.03 11.12 18.89
C GLU A 355 -14.50 12.34 18.12
N ILE A 356 -13.91 12.58 16.94
CA ILE A 356 -14.29 13.68 16.02
C ILE A 356 -14.81 13.07 14.72
N LYS A 357 -15.95 13.55 14.22
CA LYS A 357 -16.57 13.08 12.97
C LYS A 357 -17.21 14.20 12.19
N LYS A 358 -16.88 14.33 10.89
CA LYS A 358 -17.45 15.37 10.01
C LYS A 358 -17.50 16.75 10.69
N SER A 359 -16.40 17.16 11.29
CA SER A 359 -16.31 18.36 12.09
C SER A 359 -15.00 19.08 11.84
N VAL A 360 -15.06 20.40 11.91
CA VAL A 360 -13.91 21.29 11.81
C VAL A 360 -13.58 21.82 13.21
N ILE A 361 -12.34 21.60 13.64
CA ILE A 361 -11.79 22.15 14.88
C ILE A 361 -10.82 23.25 14.51
N GLY A 362 -11.06 24.46 14.96
CA GLY A 362 -10.26 25.65 14.67
C GLY A 362 -8.85 25.60 15.25
N ALA A 363 -7.99 26.49 14.75
CA ALA A 363 -6.61 26.57 15.21
C ALA A 363 -6.52 26.81 16.72
N ASN A 364 -5.53 26.20 17.39
CA ASN A 364 -5.30 26.30 18.83
C ASN A 364 -6.47 25.83 19.72
N ALA A 365 -7.57 25.34 19.17
CA ALA A 365 -8.67 24.81 19.97
C ALA A 365 -8.27 23.55 20.71
N LYS A 366 -8.90 23.31 21.85
CA LYS A 366 -8.57 22.19 22.75
C LYS A 366 -9.82 21.35 23.04
N VAL A 367 -9.76 20.07 22.68
CA VAL A 367 -10.75 19.04 23.04
C VAL A 367 -9.99 17.92 23.72
N SER A 368 -9.77 18.02 25.04
CA SER A 368 -8.71 17.27 25.69
C SER A 368 -9.13 15.91 26.23
N HIS A 369 -10.39 15.64 26.54
CA HIS A 369 -10.80 14.43 27.24
C HIS A 369 -12.23 14.00 26.93
N LEU A 370 -12.43 12.68 26.70
CA LEU A 370 -13.73 11.99 26.81
C LEU A 370 -14.91 12.70 26.12
N SER A 371 -14.72 13.24 24.93
CA SER A 371 -15.71 14.06 24.24
C SER A 371 -16.11 13.47 22.90
N TYR A 372 -17.36 13.71 22.49
CA TYR A 372 -17.81 13.41 21.12
C TYR A 372 -18.19 14.71 20.40
N ILE A 373 -17.49 14.97 19.29
CA ILE A 373 -17.75 16.10 18.41
C ILE A 373 -18.15 15.58 17.04
N GLY A 374 -19.43 15.63 16.72
CA GLY A 374 -19.98 15.17 15.46
C GLY A 374 -20.80 16.22 14.76
N ASP A 375 -20.63 16.35 13.44
CA ASP A 375 -21.33 17.31 12.58
C ASP A 375 -21.26 18.75 13.18
N ALA A 376 -20.04 19.25 13.47
CA ALA A 376 -19.83 20.48 14.22
C ALA A 376 -18.71 21.37 13.67
N PHE A 377 -18.80 22.67 14.01
CA PHE A 377 -17.72 23.64 13.84
C PHE A 377 -17.34 24.19 15.22
N ILE A 378 -16.08 24.03 15.60
CA ILE A 378 -15.51 24.58 16.83
C ILE A 378 -14.52 25.67 16.42
N GLY A 379 -14.75 26.89 16.87
CA GLY A 379 -13.90 28.04 16.54
C GLY A 379 -12.50 27.99 17.17
N GLU A 380 -11.64 28.82 16.64
CA GLU A 380 -10.26 28.98 17.09
C GLU A 380 -10.15 29.29 18.59
N GLU A 381 -9.07 28.89 19.25
CA GLU A 381 -8.79 29.17 20.67
C GLU A 381 -9.86 28.64 21.64
N THR A 382 -10.89 27.95 21.19
CA THR A 382 -11.98 27.43 22.02
C THR A 382 -11.54 26.23 22.83
N ASN A 383 -11.89 26.22 24.12
CA ASN A 383 -11.63 25.12 25.03
C ASN A 383 -12.90 24.31 25.30
N ILE A 384 -12.89 23.04 24.94
CA ILE A 384 -13.98 22.10 25.21
C ILE A 384 -13.63 21.29 26.45
N GLY A 385 -14.49 21.35 27.46
CA GLY A 385 -14.36 20.60 28.70
C GLY A 385 -14.55 19.09 28.53
N CYS A 386 -14.08 18.33 29.49
CA CYS A 386 -14.22 16.88 29.54
C CYS A 386 -15.70 16.44 29.51
N GLY A 387 -16.03 15.42 28.73
CA GLY A 387 -17.39 14.87 28.66
C GLY A 387 -18.36 15.68 27.81
N PHE A 388 -17.89 16.61 27.00
CA PHE A 388 -18.74 17.37 26.09
C PHE A 388 -19.25 16.52 24.95
N ILE A 389 -20.55 16.68 24.62
CA ILE A 389 -21.20 15.94 23.54
C ILE A 389 -21.98 16.90 22.65
N THR A 390 -21.78 16.82 21.34
CA THR A 390 -22.71 17.35 20.36
C THR A 390 -23.84 16.34 20.15
N CYS A 391 -25.06 16.65 20.60
CA CYS A 391 -26.25 15.83 20.38
C CYS A 391 -26.78 16.11 18.96
N ASN A 392 -26.09 15.54 17.95
CA ASN A 392 -26.26 15.89 16.55
C ASN A 392 -27.32 15.06 15.81
N TYR A 393 -27.99 14.11 16.47
CA TYR A 393 -28.98 13.22 15.86
C TYR A 393 -30.29 13.24 16.64
N ASP A 394 -31.40 13.55 15.97
CA ASP A 394 -32.73 13.65 16.56
C ASP A 394 -33.59 12.37 16.47
N GLY A 395 -33.00 11.29 15.94
CA GLY A 395 -33.69 10.02 15.66
C GLY A 395 -34.04 9.87 14.17
N GLU A 396 -34.05 10.93 13.38
CA GLU A 396 -34.34 10.94 11.95
C GLU A 396 -33.22 11.57 11.13
N LYS A 397 -32.75 12.75 11.54
CA LYS A 397 -31.77 13.58 10.81
C LYS A 397 -30.60 14.00 11.69
N LYS A 398 -29.52 14.41 11.04
CA LYS A 398 -28.36 15.02 11.70
C LYS A 398 -28.39 16.51 11.53
N HIS A 399 -28.05 17.19 12.62
CA HIS A 399 -28.03 18.63 12.72
C HIS A 399 -26.64 19.15 13.11
N ILE A 400 -26.36 20.41 12.79
CA ILE A 400 -25.03 21.01 13.00
C ILE A 400 -25.01 21.79 14.31
N THR A 401 -23.92 21.59 15.06
CA THR A 401 -23.54 22.45 16.18
C THR A 401 -22.46 23.42 15.72
N LYS A 402 -22.63 24.73 16.02
CA LYS A 402 -21.58 25.71 15.80
C LYS A 402 -21.19 26.35 17.14
N ILE A 403 -19.89 26.39 17.42
CA ILE A 403 -19.32 27.08 18.58
C ILE A 403 -18.26 28.02 18.04
N GLY A 404 -18.40 29.30 18.40
CA GLY A 404 -17.53 30.38 17.98
C GLY A 404 -16.12 30.27 18.54
N LYS A 405 -15.30 31.25 18.26
CA LYS A 405 -13.91 31.33 18.73
C LYS A 405 -13.83 31.82 20.19
N ASN A 406 -12.70 31.49 20.82
CA ASN A 406 -12.37 31.94 22.19
C ASN A 406 -13.47 31.60 23.23
N CYS A 407 -14.17 30.45 23.04
CA CYS A 407 -15.20 29.98 23.96
C CYS A 407 -14.63 29.05 25.02
N PHE A 408 -15.24 29.06 26.21
CA PHE A 408 -15.04 28.06 27.23
C PHE A 408 -16.31 27.26 27.47
N ILE A 409 -16.25 25.97 27.10
CA ILE A 409 -17.33 25.01 27.30
C ILE A 409 -17.00 24.15 28.50
N GLY A 410 -17.80 24.29 29.56
CA GLY A 410 -17.55 23.55 30.82
C GLY A 410 -17.72 22.07 30.67
N SER A 411 -17.06 21.30 31.57
CA SER A 411 -17.11 19.84 31.56
C SER A 411 -18.54 19.30 31.75
N ASP A 412 -18.80 18.12 31.20
CA ASP A 412 -20.09 17.42 31.28
C ASP A 412 -21.27 18.27 30.72
N SER A 413 -20.99 19.03 29.67
CA SER A 413 -22.00 19.83 28.98
C SER A 413 -22.42 19.18 27.67
N GLN A 414 -23.64 19.46 27.21
CA GLN A 414 -24.18 18.98 25.95
C GLN A 414 -24.70 20.13 25.11
N ALA A 415 -24.50 20.09 23.79
CA ALA A 415 -25.11 20.97 22.81
C ALA A 415 -26.17 20.21 22.01
N VAL A 416 -27.43 20.52 22.14
CA VAL A 416 -28.51 19.87 21.38
C VAL A 416 -28.67 20.60 20.05
N ALA A 417 -28.20 19.95 19.01
CA ALA A 417 -28.23 20.50 17.66
C ALA A 417 -29.66 20.52 17.04
N PRO A 418 -30.03 21.47 16.16
CA PRO A 418 -29.15 22.57 15.74
C PRO A 418 -29.02 23.66 16.84
N VAL A 419 -27.79 24.15 17.04
CA VAL A 419 -27.50 25.21 17.99
C VAL A 419 -26.25 25.97 17.58
N GLU A 420 -26.26 27.29 17.76
CA GLU A 420 -25.16 28.20 17.51
C GLU A 420 -24.74 28.93 18.78
N ILE A 421 -23.49 28.77 19.20
CA ILE A 421 -22.88 29.50 20.32
C ILE A 421 -21.91 30.51 19.72
N GLY A 422 -22.14 31.79 19.92
CA GLY A 422 -21.31 32.86 19.39
C GLY A 422 -19.89 32.89 19.98
N ASP A 423 -19.11 33.88 19.57
CA ASP A 423 -17.74 34.06 20.05
C ASP A 423 -17.67 34.47 21.53
N ASN A 424 -16.54 34.20 22.20
CA ASN A 424 -16.22 34.60 23.58
C ASN A 424 -17.26 34.11 24.60
N CYS A 425 -17.96 33.05 24.36
CA CYS A 425 -19.00 32.54 25.25
C CYS A 425 -18.42 31.65 26.35
N PHE A 426 -19.07 31.68 27.53
CA PHE A 426 -18.77 30.78 28.63
C PHE A 426 -19.99 29.91 28.97
N VAL A 427 -19.85 28.61 28.88
CA VAL A 427 -20.84 27.62 29.28
C VAL A 427 -20.40 26.96 30.59
N ALA A 428 -21.21 27.09 31.64
CA ALA A 428 -20.93 26.46 32.95
C ALA A 428 -20.99 24.94 32.85
N SER A 429 -20.15 24.26 33.61
CA SER A 429 -20.11 22.76 33.65
C SER A 429 -21.47 22.14 33.98
N GLY A 430 -21.79 20.99 33.40
CA GLY A 430 -23.04 20.27 33.61
C GLY A 430 -24.25 20.93 32.94
N SER A 431 -24.04 21.71 31.88
CA SER A 431 -25.11 22.45 31.20
C SER A 431 -25.56 21.78 29.91
N THR A 432 -26.87 21.76 29.66
CA THR A 432 -27.46 21.37 28.38
C THR A 432 -27.89 22.62 27.61
N ILE A 433 -27.22 22.91 26.50
CA ILE A 433 -27.48 24.06 25.66
C ILE A 433 -28.37 23.63 24.49
N ASN A 434 -29.58 24.17 24.42
CA ASN A 434 -30.61 23.85 23.40
C ASN A 434 -31.18 25.08 22.72
N LYS A 435 -30.58 26.28 22.94
CA LYS A 435 -30.90 27.53 22.30
C LYS A 435 -29.63 28.27 21.93
N ASP A 436 -29.68 29.03 20.86
CA ASP A 436 -28.56 29.85 20.41
C ASP A 436 -28.11 30.85 21.49
N MET A 437 -26.81 31.09 21.53
CA MET A 437 -26.16 32.01 22.43
C MET A 437 -25.50 33.14 21.62
N PRO A 438 -25.89 34.40 21.79
CA PRO A 438 -25.14 35.51 21.22
C PRO A 438 -23.70 35.57 21.74
N SER A 439 -22.80 36.19 20.98
CA SER A 439 -21.42 36.42 21.44
C SER A 439 -21.36 37.10 22.80
N ASP A 440 -20.24 36.87 23.52
CA ASP A 440 -19.96 37.46 24.83
C ASP A 440 -20.97 37.04 25.93
N SER A 441 -21.62 35.88 25.77
CA SER A 441 -22.66 35.40 26.68
C SER A 441 -22.16 34.35 27.67
N PHE A 442 -22.78 34.32 28.84
CA PHE A 442 -22.66 33.25 29.84
C PHE A 442 -23.94 32.41 29.86
N ALA A 443 -23.81 31.08 29.83
CA ALA A 443 -24.96 30.21 30.00
C ALA A 443 -24.72 29.17 31.11
N ILE A 444 -25.80 28.90 31.84
CA ILE A 444 -25.88 27.83 32.82
C ILE A 444 -27.26 27.18 32.73
N SER A 445 -27.28 25.84 32.56
CA SER A 445 -28.51 25.05 32.45
C SER A 445 -28.34 23.73 33.18
N ARG A 446 -28.47 23.80 34.50
CA ARG A 446 -28.38 22.62 35.39
C ARG A 446 -29.31 22.78 36.59
N GLY A 447 -29.72 21.66 37.19
CA GLY A 447 -30.58 21.66 38.39
C GLY A 447 -29.90 22.24 39.64
N GLN A 448 -30.72 22.77 40.58
CA GLN A 448 -30.22 23.19 41.86
C GLN A 448 -29.84 22.03 42.75
N GLN A 449 -28.68 22.06 43.37
CA GLN A 449 -28.21 21.03 44.30
C GLN A 449 -29.10 21.03 45.56
N ILE A 450 -29.63 19.89 45.95
CA ILE A 450 -30.32 19.68 47.20
C ILE A 450 -29.45 18.76 48.08
N THR A 451 -28.98 19.26 49.21
CA THR A 451 -28.22 18.49 50.19
C THR A 451 -29.09 18.15 51.38
N LYS A 452 -29.18 16.85 51.75
CA LYS A 452 -29.92 16.37 52.94
C LYS A 452 -28.90 15.67 53.85
N GLU A 453 -28.58 16.31 54.97
CA GLU A 453 -27.66 15.80 55.97
C GLU A 453 -28.15 14.45 56.55
N GLY A 454 -27.24 13.55 56.82
CA GLY A 454 -27.51 12.22 57.41
C GLY A 454 -28.19 11.20 56.49
N MET A 455 -28.66 11.63 55.29
CA MET A 455 -29.40 10.72 54.39
C MET A 455 -28.50 9.68 53.71
N ALA A 456 -27.18 9.91 53.59
CA ALA A 456 -26.26 8.97 52.98
C ALA A 456 -26.31 7.58 53.67
N LYS A 457 -26.54 7.53 54.98
CA LYS A 457 -26.67 6.27 55.75
C LYS A 457 -27.76 5.35 55.26
N LYS A 458 -28.79 5.87 54.58
CA LYS A 458 -29.88 5.04 53.99
C LYS A 458 -29.45 4.31 52.72
N PHE A 459 -28.41 4.77 52.04
CA PHE A 459 -27.93 4.25 50.74
C PHE A 459 -26.63 3.48 50.84
N ILE A 460 -25.79 3.81 51.83
CA ILE A 460 -24.52 3.17 52.08
C ILE A 460 -24.73 2.14 53.17
N LYS A 461 -24.72 0.82 52.84
CA LYS A 461 -24.66 -0.25 53.85
C LYS A 461 -23.31 -0.17 54.54
N ASN A 462 -23.31 0.00 55.87
CA ASN A 462 -22.11 -0.20 56.65
C ASN A 462 -21.63 -1.64 56.41
N LYS A 463 -20.45 -1.79 55.89
CA LYS A 463 -19.75 -3.09 55.97
C LYS A 463 -19.29 -3.22 57.42
N GLU A 464 -19.97 -4.08 58.21
CA GLU A 464 -19.44 -4.58 59.47
C GLU A 464 -18.19 -5.40 59.24
#